data_43a2049f8f76ea30aaa1eaba7b06ae05
#
_entry.id   43a2049f8f76ea30aaa1eaba7b06ae05
#
_cell.length_a   1.000
_cell.length_b   1.000
_cell.length_c   1.000
_cell.angle_alpha   90.00
_cell.angle_beta   90.00
_cell.angle_gamma   90.00
#
_symmetry.space_group_name_H-M   'P 1'
#
loop_
_entity.id
_entity.type
_entity.pdbx_description
1 polymer ?
#
loop_
_entity_poly.entity_id
_entity_poly.type
_entity_poly.pdbx_seq_one_letter_code
_entity_poly.pdbx_strand_id
1 'polypeptide(L)'
;MWLWIILAVIILIIIYAFILYNNFISLDNKVKEAFSTMDVYLKKRWDLIPNLVETVKGYAKYEEETLTRVTKLRNNVYNEMTNDEKIINNEELSSDVSKIMALKESYPELKANENFIDLSNKLTKIEDDIANARKYYNGTVRIYNNKVQMFPNNIFAKLFGYKPKRMFEANYEEKQNIKINL
;
A
#
# COMPACT_ATOMS: atom_id res chain seq x y z
N MET A 1 -1.06 55.62 8.74
CA MET A 1 -2.00 54.57 9.18
C MET A 1 -2.03 53.36 8.21
N TRP A 2 -2.31 53.54 6.93
CA TRP A 2 -2.40 52.44 5.96
C TRP A 2 -1.16 51.56 5.85
N LEU A 3 0.05 52.12 5.91
CA LEU A 3 1.31 51.36 5.88
C LEU A 3 1.44 50.38 7.05
N TRP A 4 1.04 50.75 8.24
CA TRP A 4 1.07 49.89 9.43
C TRP A 4 0.08 48.74 9.33
N ILE A 5 -1.10 48.97 8.71
CA ILE A 5 -2.09 47.94 8.45
C ILE A 5 -1.56 46.95 7.43
N ILE A 6 -0.98 47.41 6.33
CA ILE A 6 -0.35 46.54 5.32
C ILE A 6 0.77 45.71 5.94
N LEU A 7 1.63 46.33 6.72
CA LEU A 7 2.74 45.60 7.44
C LEU A 7 2.19 44.52 8.36
N ALA A 8 1.15 44.82 9.15
CA ALA A 8 0.53 43.89 10.04
C ALA A 8 -0.08 42.69 9.26
N VAL A 9 -0.74 42.89 8.15
CA VAL A 9 -1.28 41.84 7.29
C VAL A 9 -0.17 40.96 6.72
N ILE A 10 0.92 41.53 6.25
CA ILE A 10 2.07 40.80 5.73
C ILE A 10 2.66 39.89 6.84
N ILE A 11 2.85 40.44 8.05
CA ILE A 11 3.34 39.66 9.19
C ILE A 11 2.41 38.47 9.50
N LEU A 12 1.09 38.68 9.51
CA LEU A 12 0.13 37.60 9.74
C LEU A 12 0.19 36.51 8.66
N ILE A 13 0.35 36.90 7.38
CA ILE A 13 0.51 35.91 6.29
C ILE A 13 1.80 35.10 6.47
N ILE A 14 2.90 35.75 6.88
CA ILE A 14 4.17 35.06 7.13
C ILE A 14 4.02 34.06 8.28
N ILE A 15 3.43 34.50 9.40
CA ILE A 15 3.19 33.59 10.57
C ILE A 15 2.31 32.41 10.13
N TYR A 16 1.25 32.66 9.38
CA TYR A 16 0.39 31.62 8.86
C TYR A 16 1.13 30.63 7.96
N ALA A 17 2.00 31.13 7.07
CA ALA A 17 2.84 30.29 6.21
C ALA A 17 3.79 29.39 7.02
N PHE A 18 4.42 29.90 8.09
CA PHE A 18 5.24 29.09 8.98
C PHE A 18 4.46 27.97 9.67
N ILE A 19 3.28 28.27 10.19
CA ILE A 19 2.40 27.27 10.82
C ILE A 19 2.00 26.19 9.80
N LEU A 20 1.64 26.59 8.58
CA LEU A 20 1.28 25.65 7.53
C LEU A 20 2.46 24.77 7.12
N TYR A 21 3.64 25.35 6.96
CA TYR A 21 4.85 24.60 6.61
C TYR A 21 5.15 23.49 7.62
N ASN A 22 5.13 23.82 8.92
CA ASN A 22 5.31 22.82 9.97
C ASN A 22 4.22 21.74 9.99
N ASN A 23 2.97 22.12 9.72
CA ASN A 23 1.86 21.18 9.58
C ASN A 23 2.07 20.22 8.39
N PHE A 24 2.53 20.72 7.23
CA PHE A 24 2.82 19.88 6.08
C PHE A 24 3.95 18.89 6.38
N ILE A 25 5.03 19.34 7.02
CA ILE A 25 6.11 18.44 7.45
C ILE A 25 5.58 17.34 8.39
N SER A 26 4.79 17.73 9.39
CA SER A 26 4.22 16.77 10.35
C SER A 26 3.35 15.73 9.68
N LEU A 27 2.48 16.15 8.76
CA LEU A 27 1.61 15.24 8.01
C LEU A 27 2.40 14.37 7.02
N ASP A 28 3.41 14.93 6.35
CA ASP A 28 4.29 14.17 5.45
C ASP A 28 5.05 13.06 6.21
N ASN A 29 5.55 13.39 7.40
CA ASN A 29 6.23 12.42 8.26
C ASN A 29 5.27 11.31 8.74
N LYS A 30 4.03 11.64 9.10
CA LYS A 30 3.01 10.64 9.44
C LYS A 30 2.70 9.70 8.27
N VAL A 31 2.66 10.22 7.03
CA VAL A 31 2.47 9.37 5.85
C VAL A 31 3.67 8.45 5.64
N LYS A 32 4.89 8.95 5.80
CA LYS A 32 6.12 8.16 5.73
C LYS A 32 6.15 7.06 6.79
N GLU A 33 5.77 7.36 8.02
CA GLU A 33 5.67 6.41 9.12
C GLU A 33 4.64 5.31 8.83
N ALA A 34 3.43 5.71 8.39
CA ALA A 34 2.39 4.77 8.02
C ALA A 34 2.82 3.85 6.87
N PHE A 35 3.51 4.38 5.86
CA PHE A 35 4.07 3.59 4.76
C PHE A 35 5.15 2.63 5.27
N SER A 36 6.08 3.10 6.07
CA SER A 36 7.17 2.28 6.62
C SER A 36 6.64 1.10 7.45
N THR A 37 5.59 1.30 8.23
CA THR A 37 4.93 0.23 8.98
C THR A 37 4.35 -0.82 8.05
N MET A 38 3.69 -0.39 6.97
CA MET A 38 3.11 -1.29 5.97
C MET A 38 4.21 -2.02 5.18
N ASP A 39 5.29 -1.34 4.81
CA ASP A 39 6.39 -1.86 4.00
C ASP A 39 7.04 -3.10 4.65
N VAL A 40 7.03 -3.18 5.97
CA VAL A 40 7.48 -4.38 6.72
C VAL A 40 6.65 -5.61 6.35
N TYR A 41 5.33 -5.47 6.25
CA TYR A 41 4.43 -6.59 5.90
C TYR A 41 4.51 -6.93 4.42
N LEU A 42 4.61 -5.91 3.55
CA LEU A 42 4.82 -6.10 2.12
C LEU A 42 6.11 -6.89 1.85
N LYS A 43 7.19 -6.53 2.55
CA LYS A 43 8.47 -7.24 2.45
C LYS A 43 8.39 -8.67 2.96
N LYS A 44 7.75 -8.90 4.11
CA LYS A 44 7.54 -10.26 4.64
C LYS A 44 6.80 -11.15 3.64
N ARG A 45 5.73 -10.63 3.01
CA ARG A 45 5.01 -11.35 1.97
C ARG A 45 5.92 -11.65 0.78
N TRP A 46 6.64 -10.64 0.29
CA TRP A 46 7.59 -10.78 -0.80
C TRP A 46 8.60 -11.91 -0.58
N ASP A 47 9.10 -12.03 0.64
CA ASP A 47 10.09 -13.03 1.00
C ASP A 47 9.53 -14.45 1.11
N LEU A 48 8.23 -14.63 1.32
CA LEU A 48 7.57 -15.94 1.34
C LEU A 48 7.21 -16.48 -0.05
N ILE A 49 7.10 -15.63 -1.05
CA ILE A 49 6.67 -15.99 -2.41
C ILE A 49 7.51 -17.12 -3.03
N PRO A 50 8.86 -17.12 -2.97
CA PRO A 50 9.64 -18.21 -3.55
C PRO A 50 9.29 -19.57 -2.97
N ASN A 51 9.15 -19.64 -1.64
CA ASN A 51 8.84 -20.89 -0.95
C ASN A 51 7.44 -21.39 -1.35
N LEU A 52 6.47 -20.47 -1.51
CA LEU A 52 5.14 -20.80 -2.00
C LEU A 52 5.19 -21.36 -3.43
N VAL A 53 5.87 -20.67 -4.35
CA VAL A 53 6.01 -21.10 -5.74
C VAL A 53 6.70 -22.44 -5.84
N GLU A 54 7.79 -22.67 -5.09
CA GLU A 54 8.53 -23.92 -5.09
C GLU A 54 7.67 -25.08 -4.56
N THR A 55 6.95 -24.86 -3.47
CA THR A 55 6.05 -25.86 -2.90
C THR A 55 4.94 -26.26 -3.89
N VAL A 56 4.33 -25.29 -4.56
CA VAL A 56 3.21 -25.53 -5.50
C VAL A 56 3.68 -26.18 -6.79
N LYS A 57 4.87 -25.83 -7.31
CA LYS A 57 5.44 -26.42 -8.55
C LYS A 57 5.50 -27.95 -8.50
N GLY A 58 5.72 -28.53 -7.32
CA GLY A 58 5.76 -29.99 -7.14
C GLY A 58 4.44 -30.69 -7.41
N TYR A 59 3.30 -29.97 -7.28
CA TYR A 59 1.95 -30.53 -7.32
C TYR A 59 1.10 -30.01 -8.49
N ALA A 60 1.28 -28.76 -8.87
CA ALA A 60 0.44 -28.07 -9.87
C ALA A 60 1.24 -27.74 -11.15
N LYS A 61 1.65 -28.78 -11.88
CA LYS A 61 2.46 -28.63 -13.11
C LYS A 61 1.75 -27.89 -14.24
N TYR A 62 0.42 -27.84 -14.24
CA TYR A 62 -0.38 -27.20 -15.29
C TYR A 62 -0.61 -25.70 -15.05
N GLU A 63 -0.20 -25.16 -13.90
CA GLU A 63 -0.41 -23.77 -13.49
C GLU A 63 0.81 -22.88 -13.79
N GLU A 64 1.57 -23.22 -14.83
CA GLU A 64 2.83 -22.57 -15.19
C GLU A 64 2.66 -21.06 -15.45
N GLU A 65 1.54 -20.63 -16.00
CA GLU A 65 1.29 -19.21 -16.29
C GLU A 65 1.20 -18.39 -15.00
N THR A 66 0.41 -18.81 -14.02
CA THR A 66 0.24 -18.12 -12.73
C THR A 66 1.56 -18.07 -11.95
N LEU A 67 2.27 -19.23 -11.88
CA LEU A 67 3.55 -19.33 -11.19
C LEU A 67 4.64 -18.46 -11.87
N THR A 68 4.65 -18.44 -13.19
CA THR A 68 5.60 -17.61 -13.97
C THR A 68 5.32 -16.12 -13.76
N ARG A 69 4.04 -15.70 -13.74
CA ARG A 69 3.66 -14.31 -13.51
C ARG A 69 4.11 -13.82 -12.14
N VAL A 70 3.83 -14.58 -11.08
CA VAL A 70 4.30 -14.27 -9.71
C VAL A 70 5.82 -14.17 -9.65
N THR A 71 6.52 -15.09 -10.30
CA THR A 71 7.98 -15.06 -10.36
C THR A 71 8.51 -13.84 -11.12
N LYS A 72 7.83 -13.41 -12.21
CA LYS A 72 8.19 -12.20 -12.96
C LYS A 72 7.97 -10.94 -12.15
N LEU A 73 6.84 -10.82 -11.43
CA LEU A 73 6.59 -9.67 -10.53
C LEU A 73 7.68 -9.52 -9.48
N ARG A 74 8.27 -10.64 -9.04
CA ARG A 74 9.37 -10.68 -8.08
C ARG A 74 10.76 -10.36 -8.68
N ASN A 75 10.93 -10.39 -10.00
CA ASN A 75 12.24 -10.09 -10.62
C ASN A 75 12.70 -8.64 -10.40
N ASN A 76 11.79 -7.73 -10.05
CA ASN A 76 12.15 -6.40 -9.60
C ASN A 76 12.80 -6.47 -8.21
N VAL A 77 13.89 -5.72 -8.02
CA VAL A 77 14.56 -5.66 -6.72
C VAL A 77 13.72 -4.81 -5.77
N TYR A 78 13.10 -5.44 -4.77
CA TYR A 78 12.15 -4.79 -3.85
C TYR A 78 12.70 -3.48 -3.24
N ASN A 79 13.98 -3.46 -2.86
CA ASN A 79 14.60 -2.30 -2.22
C ASN A 79 14.88 -1.12 -3.18
N GLU A 80 14.84 -1.36 -4.50
CA GLU A 80 15.03 -0.33 -5.53
C GLU A 80 13.71 0.30 -5.97
N MET A 81 12.57 -0.29 -5.59
CA MET A 81 11.25 0.24 -5.91
C MET A 81 10.94 1.50 -5.12
N THR A 82 10.35 2.47 -5.79
CA THR A 82 9.68 3.60 -5.15
C THR A 82 8.44 3.14 -4.38
N ASN A 83 7.94 3.98 -3.49
CA ASN A 83 6.71 3.67 -2.74
C ASN A 83 5.50 3.43 -3.66
N ASP A 84 5.38 4.19 -4.74
CA ASP A 84 4.28 4.03 -5.70
C ASP A 84 4.40 2.72 -6.50
N GLU A 85 5.61 2.31 -6.88
CA GLU A 85 5.87 1.01 -7.51
C GLU A 85 5.57 -0.15 -6.55
N LYS A 86 5.93 -0.04 -5.28
CA LYS A 86 5.58 -1.03 -4.26
C LYS A 86 4.07 -1.17 -4.09
N ILE A 87 3.32 -0.05 -4.14
CA ILE A 87 1.85 -0.05 -4.08
C ILE A 87 1.28 -0.82 -5.27
N ILE A 88 1.68 -0.49 -6.50
CA ILE A 88 1.18 -1.11 -7.73
C ILE A 88 1.51 -2.60 -7.75
N ASN A 89 2.78 -2.94 -7.55
CA ASN A 89 3.25 -4.33 -7.54
C ASN A 89 2.52 -5.17 -6.48
N ASN A 90 2.27 -4.58 -5.32
CA ASN A 90 1.56 -5.25 -4.25
C ASN A 90 0.09 -5.55 -4.58
N GLU A 91 -0.60 -4.67 -5.30
CA GLU A 91 -1.98 -4.88 -5.74
C GLU A 91 -2.07 -6.07 -6.71
N GLU A 92 -1.15 -6.16 -7.68
CA GLU A 92 -1.06 -7.28 -8.62
C GLU A 92 -0.69 -8.59 -7.90
N LEU A 93 0.28 -8.55 -7.01
CA LEU A 93 0.76 -9.71 -6.27
C LEU A 93 -0.31 -10.31 -5.36
N SER A 94 -1.16 -9.50 -4.72
CA SER A 94 -2.27 -10.00 -3.87
C SER A 94 -3.24 -10.87 -4.66
N SER A 95 -3.62 -10.45 -5.87
CA SER A 95 -4.51 -11.24 -6.73
C SER A 95 -3.88 -12.59 -7.11
N ASP A 96 -2.61 -12.58 -7.48
CA ASP A 96 -1.94 -13.80 -7.91
C ASP A 96 -1.63 -14.76 -6.76
N VAL A 97 -1.28 -14.26 -5.58
CA VAL A 97 -1.13 -15.08 -4.37
C VAL A 97 -2.46 -15.74 -4.01
N SER A 98 -3.58 -15.00 -4.08
CA SER A 98 -4.91 -15.56 -3.82
C SER A 98 -5.25 -16.71 -4.78
N LYS A 99 -4.90 -16.60 -6.07
CA LYS A 99 -5.09 -17.66 -7.06
C LYS A 99 -4.25 -18.90 -6.72
N ILE A 100 -2.97 -18.72 -6.34
CA ILE A 100 -2.10 -19.83 -5.94
C ILE A 100 -2.66 -20.52 -4.69
N MET A 101 -3.15 -19.76 -3.72
CA MET A 101 -3.76 -20.29 -2.50
C MET A 101 -5.04 -21.08 -2.78
N ALA A 102 -5.80 -20.72 -3.82
CA ALA A 102 -7.01 -21.44 -4.23
C ALA A 102 -6.71 -22.80 -4.90
N LEU A 103 -5.48 -23.04 -5.40
CA LEU A 103 -5.10 -24.30 -6.04
C LEU A 103 -5.28 -25.51 -5.12
N LYS A 104 -5.20 -25.34 -3.80
CA LYS A 104 -5.45 -26.41 -2.84
C LYS A 104 -6.80 -27.13 -3.03
N GLU A 105 -7.80 -26.44 -3.58
CA GLU A 105 -9.12 -27.03 -3.80
C GLU A 105 -9.13 -27.98 -5.01
N SER A 106 -8.23 -27.78 -5.97
CA SER A 106 -8.08 -28.61 -7.18
C SER A 106 -7.02 -29.70 -7.02
N TYR A 107 -6.13 -29.58 -6.03
CA TYR A 107 -5.00 -30.48 -5.81
C TYR A 107 -4.99 -31.02 -4.38
N PRO A 108 -5.65 -32.18 -4.11
CA PRO A 108 -5.78 -32.73 -2.76
C PRO A 108 -4.43 -33.03 -2.08
N GLU A 109 -3.42 -33.47 -2.85
CA GLU A 109 -2.06 -33.70 -2.34
C GLU A 109 -1.38 -32.44 -1.84
N LEU A 110 -1.59 -31.30 -2.54
CA LEU A 110 -1.13 -29.98 -2.13
C LEU A 110 -1.85 -29.54 -0.83
N LYS A 111 -3.15 -29.78 -0.76
CA LYS A 111 -3.98 -29.47 0.42
C LYS A 111 -3.49 -30.21 1.68
N ALA A 112 -2.95 -31.41 1.52
CA ALA A 112 -2.41 -32.24 2.59
C ALA A 112 -0.93 -31.98 2.92
N ASN A 113 -0.25 -31.14 2.13
CA ASN A 113 1.17 -30.83 2.33
C ASN A 113 1.38 -29.89 3.51
N GLU A 114 2.12 -30.31 4.53
CA GLU A 114 2.34 -29.55 5.76
C GLU A 114 3.05 -28.21 5.51
N ASN A 115 4.03 -28.15 4.58
CA ASN A 115 4.72 -26.92 4.22
C ASN A 115 3.77 -25.93 3.55
N PHE A 116 2.87 -26.41 2.68
CA PHE A 116 1.87 -25.56 2.06
C PHE A 116 0.88 -25.02 3.08
N ILE A 117 0.44 -25.84 4.03
CA ILE A 117 -0.47 -25.43 5.12
C ILE A 117 0.18 -24.33 5.97
N ASP A 118 1.44 -24.51 6.37
CA ASP A 118 2.18 -23.51 7.18
C ASP A 118 2.37 -22.19 6.41
N LEU A 119 2.81 -22.27 5.15
CA LEU A 119 2.95 -21.09 4.28
C LEU A 119 1.63 -20.38 4.06
N SER A 120 0.56 -21.15 3.82
CA SER A 120 -0.81 -20.65 3.65
C SER A 120 -1.27 -19.85 4.87
N ASN A 121 -1.09 -20.41 6.07
CA ASN A 121 -1.45 -19.76 7.32
C ASN A 121 -0.63 -18.47 7.55
N LYS A 122 0.68 -18.50 7.28
CA LYS A 122 1.55 -17.33 7.39
C LYS A 122 1.14 -16.22 6.40
N LEU A 123 0.84 -16.59 5.15
CA LEU A 123 0.40 -15.65 4.14
C LEU A 123 -0.96 -15.04 4.47
N THR A 124 -1.93 -15.83 4.92
CA THR A 124 -3.23 -15.33 5.37
C THR A 124 -3.07 -14.27 6.47
N LYS A 125 -2.25 -14.58 7.48
CA LYS A 125 -1.97 -13.61 8.55
C LYS A 125 -1.30 -12.33 8.04
N ILE A 126 -0.35 -12.46 7.11
CA ILE A 126 0.32 -11.29 6.52
C ILE A 126 -0.65 -10.47 5.68
N GLU A 127 -1.58 -11.09 4.94
CA GLU A 127 -2.63 -10.36 4.19
C GLU A 127 -3.55 -9.56 5.11
N ASP A 128 -3.93 -10.12 6.26
CA ASP A 128 -4.70 -9.39 7.28
C ASP A 128 -3.91 -8.20 7.84
N ASP A 129 -2.62 -8.38 8.14
CA ASP A 129 -1.73 -7.33 8.61
C ASP A 129 -1.58 -6.22 7.54
N ILE A 130 -1.41 -6.60 6.26
CA ILE A 130 -1.35 -5.66 5.13
C ILE A 130 -2.67 -4.90 4.99
N ALA A 131 -3.81 -5.58 5.09
CA ALA A 131 -5.13 -4.93 4.98
C ALA A 131 -5.33 -3.86 6.08
N ASN A 132 -4.91 -4.15 7.31
CA ASN A 132 -4.98 -3.20 8.42
C ASN A 132 -3.99 -2.03 8.24
N ALA A 133 -2.76 -2.31 7.83
CA ALA A 133 -1.76 -1.27 7.55
C ALA A 133 -2.18 -0.37 6.38
N ARG A 134 -2.81 -0.93 5.32
CA ARG A 134 -3.42 -0.18 4.21
C ARG A 134 -4.50 0.80 4.68
N LYS A 135 -5.40 0.36 5.54
CA LYS A 135 -6.46 1.24 6.10
C LYS A 135 -5.85 2.43 6.82
N TYR A 136 -4.83 2.19 7.64
CA TYR A 136 -4.12 3.24 8.37
C TYR A 136 -3.39 4.19 7.43
N TYR A 137 -2.62 3.65 6.47
CA TYR A 137 -1.93 4.44 5.45
C TYR A 137 -2.90 5.32 4.65
N ASN A 138 -3.96 4.73 4.10
CA ASN A 138 -4.96 5.47 3.32
C ASN A 138 -5.64 6.56 4.14
N GLY A 139 -5.95 6.30 5.42
CA GLY A 139 -6.47 7.31 6.34
C GLY A 139 -5.52 8.49 6.52
N THR A 140 -4.24 8.20 6.71
CA THR A 140 -3.19 9.21 6.88
C THR A 140 -2.96 10.02 5.59
N VAL A 141 -2.88 9.35 4.44
CA VAL A 141 -2.76 10.00 3.11
C VAL A 141 -3.98 10.88 2.82
N ARG A 142 -5.18 10.44 3.16
CA ARG A 142 -6.39 11.26 2.99
C ARG A 142 -6.31 12.57 3.78
N ILE A 143 -5.88 12.52 5.03
CA ILE A 143 -5.71 13.72 5.86
C ILE A 143 -4.66 14.66 5.25
N TYR A 144 -3.52 14.11 4.81
CA TYR A 144 -2.48 14.86 4.13
C TYR A 144 -2.99 15.49 2.83
N ASN A 145 -3.61 14.70 1.95
CA ASN A 145 -4.11 15.19 0.65
C ASN A 145 -5.17 16.28 0.82
N ASN A 146 -6.10 16.13 1.78
CA ASN A 146 -7.06 17.17 2.10
C ASN A 146 -6.34 18.47 2.49
N LYS A 147 -5.31 18.40 3.35
CA LYS A 147 -4.56 19.58 3.77
C LYS A 147 -3.85 20.26 2.60
N VAL A 148 -3.30 19.48 1.66
CA VAL A 148 -2.58 19.98 0.48
C VAL A 148 -3.54 20.59 -0.57
N GLN A 149 -4.77 20.07 -0.67
CA GLN A 149 -5.70 20.45 -1.75
C GLN A 149 -6.70 21.53 -1.34
N MET A 150 -7.01 21.67 -0.03
CA MET A 150 -8.01 22.64 0.45
C MET A 150 -7.47 24.07 0.39
N PHE A 151 -8.35 25.03 0.00
CA PHE A 151 -8.06 26.45 0.08
C PHE A 151 -8.08 26.93 1.55
N PRO A 152 -7.20 27.88 1.96
CA PRO A 152 -6.11 28.51 1.18
C PRO A 152 -4.79 27.72 1.17
N ASN A 153 -4.72 26.55 1.82
CA ASN A 153 -3.50 25.77 2.02
C ASN A 153 -2.87 25.32 0.69
N ASN A 154 -3.67 25.08 -0.35
CA ASN A 154 -3.22 24.63 -1.66
C ASN A 154 -2.27 25.63 -2.35
N ILE A 155 -2.39 26.92 -2.05
CA ILE A 155 -1.48 27.95 -2.56
C ILE A 155 -0.09 27.75 -1.96
N PHE A 156 -0.03 27.58 -0.63
CA PHE A 156 1.22 27.37 0.10
C PHE A 156 1.81 25.97 -0.18
N ALA A 157 0.96 24.96 -0.33
CA ALA A 157 1.40 23.63 -0.70
C ALA A 157 2.16 23.64 -2.03
N LYS A 158 1.63 24.32 -3.06
CA LYS A 158 2.33 24.50 -4.35
C LYS A 158 3.64 25.25 -4.19
N LEU A 159 3.66 26.33 -3.39
CA LEU A 159 4.85 27.14 -3.14
C LEU A 159 5.96 26.32 -2.46
N PHE A 160 5.59 25.45 -1.51
CA PHE A 160 6.52 24.59 -0.77
C PHE A 160 6.82 23.26 -1.47
N GLY A 161 6.23 23.00 -2.64
CA GLY A 161 6.48 21.78 -3.42
C GLY A 161 5.74 20.52 -2.94
N TYR A 162 4.76 20.66 -2.03
CA TYR A 162 3.93 19.54 -1.58
C TYR A 162 2.89 19.15 -2.64
N LYS A 163 2.81 17.84 -2.93
CA LYS A 163 1.89 17.25 -3.90
C LYS A 163 1.03 16.17 -3.24
N PRO A 164 -0.19 15.93 -3.74
CA PRO A 164 -0.99 14.80 -3.29
C PRO A 164 -0.23 13.49 -3.45
N LYS A 165 -0.43 12.57 -2.52
CA LYS A 165 0.17 11.23 -2.49
C LYS A 165 -0.85 10.19 -2.92
N ARG A 166 -0.34 9.08 -3.49
CA ARG A 166 -1.15 7.95 -3.93
C ARG A 166 -1.70 7.18 -2.72
N MET A 167 -2.94 6.73 -2.85
CA MET A 167 -3.57 5.75 -1.96
C MET A 167 -3.52 4.37 -2.57
N PHE A 168 -3.60 3.34 -1.74
CA PHE A 168 -3.94 2.00 -2.20
C PHE A 168 -5.39 1.98 -2.65
N GLU A 169 -5.64 1.39 -3.81
CA GLU A 169 -7.00 1.14 -4.30
C GLU A 169 -7.48 -0.24 -3.83
N ALA A 170 -8.77 -0.37 -3.60
CA ALA A 170 -9.37 -1.68 -3.39
C ALA A 170 -9.34 -2.48 -4.69
N ASN A 171 -8.93 -3.74 -4.64
CA ASN A 171 -8.95 -4.64 -5.78
C ASN A 171 -10.38 -4.78 -6.33
N TYR A 172 -10.50 -5.16 -7.61
CA TYR A 172 -11.82 -5.32 -8.26
C TYR A 172 -12.72 -6.30 -7.50
N GLU A 173 -12.15 -7.36 -6.94
CA GLU A 173 -12.86 -8.36 -6.13
C GLU A 173 -13.37 -7.78 -4.80
N GLU A 174 -12.60 -6.91 -4.15
CA GLU A 174 -13.00 -6.19 -2.92
C GLU A 174 -14.11 -5.15 -3.19
N LYS A 175 -14.25 -4.70 -4.44
CA LYS A 175 -15.30 -3.74 -4.86
C LYS A 175 -16.61 -4.43 -5.24
N GLN A 176 -16.62 -5.77 -5.42
CA GLN A 176 -17.85 -6.51 -5.73
C GLN A 176 -18.70 -6.70 -4.48
N ASN A 177 -20.01 -6.47 -4.64
CA ASN A 177 -20.98 -6.78 -3.60
C ASN A 177 -20.97 -8.29 -3.33
N ILE A 178 -20.72 -8.67 -2.08
CA ILE A 178 -20.89 -10.05 -1.62
C ILE A 178 -22.37 -10.40 -1.81
N LYS A 179 -22.68 -11.26 -2.79
CA LYS A 179 -24.03 -11.85 -2.89
C LYS A 179 -24.18 -12.81 -1.73
N ILE A 180 -24.89 -12.39 -0.70
CA ILE A 180 -25.33 -13.29 0.38
C ILE A 180 -26.50 -14.06 -0.19
N ASN A 181 -26.32 -15.33 -0.55
CA ASN A 181 -27.42 -16.27 -0.76
C ASN A 181 -27.92 -16.67 0.62
N LEU A 182 -29.08 -16.12 1.01
CA LEU A 182 -29.86 -16.54 2.16
C LEU A 182 -30.63 -17.80 1.82
#